data_4d0908c6a22771136a75184750c80bc8
#
_entry.id   4d0908c6a22771136a75184750c80bc8
#
_cell.length_a   1.000
_cell.length_b   1.000
_cell.length_c   1.000
_cell.angle_alpha   90.00
_cell.angle_beta   90.00
_cell.angle_gamma   90.00
#
_symmetry.space_group_name_H-M   'P 1'
#
loop_
_entity.id
_entity.type
_entity.pdbx_description
1 polymer ?
#
loop_
_entity_poly.entity_id
_entity_poly.type
_entity_poly.pdbx_seq_one_letter_code
_entity_poly.pdbx_strand_id
1 'polypeptide(L)'
;MSGPFGGARLDLELRRGARFYQRLDYTDSDGTAPDLTGYTARLDIRANTDTAPAAAGTSILEFRTSPSGSQGTITLGSTETVTLTDGSTATARIVDLDASATLTAALTPTTGGAEHVYDLELVSPGGAVDVLTSGLVTIRAEVTR
;
A
#
# COMPACT_ATOMS: atom_id res chain seq x y z
N MET A 1 9.61 -11.24 -13.67
CA MET A 1 8.26 -10.93 -14.14
C MET A 1 7.41 -10.45 -12.97
N SER A 2 6.79 -9.35 -13.13
CA SER A 2 5.91 -8.83 -12.09
C SER A 2 4.58 -9.58 -12.14
N GLY A 3 3.92 -9.70 -10.99
CA GLY A 3 2.58 -10.26 -10.93
C GLY A 3 1.57 -9.35 -11.64
N PRO A 4 0.28 -9.69 -11.60
CA PRO A 4 -0.75 -8.93 -12.30
C PRO A 4 -0.83 -7.47 -11.88
N PHE A 5 -0.39 -7.16 -10.67
CA PHE A 5 -0.28 -5.77 -10.25
C PHE A 5 1.13 -5.21 -10.43
N GLY A 6 2.06 -5.99 -11.00
CA GLY A 6 3.46 -5.63 -11.11
C GLY A 6 3.67 -4.30 -11.77
N GLY A 7 3.87 -3.26 -10.98
CA GLY A 7 3.92 -1.91 -11.46
C GLY A 7 2.56 -1.27 -11.68
N ALA A 8 1.46 -1.92 -11.32
CA ALA A 8 0.13 -1.31 -11.39
C ALA A 8 0.09 -0.08 -10.48
N ARG A 9 -0.60 0.94 -10.94
CA ARG A 9 -0.69 2.19 -10.21
C ARG A 9 -1.98 2.26 -9.41
N LEU A 10 -1.85 2.61 -8.15
CA LEU A 10 -2.98 2.93 -7.29
C LEU A 10 -2.61 4.11 -6.42
N ASP A 11 -3.30 5.23 -6.58
CA ASP A 11 -3.05 6.40 -5.75
C ASP A 11 -3.80 6.27 -4.43
N LEU A 12 -3.17 6.69 -3.35
CA LEU A 12 -3.74 6.61 -2.01
C LEU A 12 -4.07 8.01 -1.50
N GLU A 13 -5.12 8.09 -0.69
CA GLU A 13 -5.49 9.32 -0.02
C GLU A 13 -5.64 9.01 1.47
N LEU A 14 -4.85 9.68 2.28
CA LEU A 14 -4.93 9.60 3.74
C LEU A 14 -5.51 10.90 4.27
N ARG A 15 -6.37 10.82 5.27
CA ARG A 15 -6.90 11.99 5.94
C ARG A 15 -6.28 12.05 7.33
N ARG A 16 -5.66 13.17 7.63
CA ARG A 16 -5.03 13.39 8.93
C ARG A 16 -6.08 13.25 10.03
N GLY A 17 -5.74 12.47 11.04
CA GLY A 17 -6.62 12.26 12.20
C GLY A 17 -7.73 11.24 11.99
N ALA A 18 -7.80 10.59 10.84
CA ALA A 18 -8.78 9.55 10.54
C ALA A 18 -8.07 8.23 10.25
N ARG A 19 -8.69 7.12 10.64
CA ARG A 19 -8.18 5.80 10.28
C ARG A 19 -8.08 5.69 8.77
N PHE A 20 -6.97 5.18 8.29
CA PHE A 20 -6.79 4.84 6.88
C PHE A 20 -6.95 3.34 6.71
N TYR A 21 -7.82 2.94 5.80
CA TYR A 21 -7.99 1.54 5.45
C TYR A 21 -8.14 1.42 3.94
N GLN A 22 -7.36 0.52 3.35
CA GLN A 22 -7.42 0.26 1.92
C GLN A 22 -7.30 -1.23 1.70
N ARG A 23 -8.30 -1.81 1.03
CA ARG A 23 -8.27 -3.20 0.61
C ARG A 23 -7.76 -3.29 -0.82
N LEU A 24 -6.88 -4.25 -1.05
CA LEU A 24 -6.38 -4.58 -2.38
C LEU A 24 -6.75 -6.03 -2.68
N ASP A 25 -7.22 -6.27 -3.89
CA ASP A 25 -7.54 -7.61 -4.37
C ASP A 25 -6.44 -8.04 -5.34
N TYR A 26 -5.65 -9.04 -4.95
CA TYR A 26 -4.50 -9.48 -5.73
C TYR A 26 -4.83 -10.81 -6.39
N THR A 27 -4.81 -10.82 -7.72
CA THR A 27 -5.07 -12.03 -8.50
C THR A 27 -4.04 -12.15 -9.62
N ASP A 28 -3.72 -13.39 -10.00
CA ASP A 28 -2.84 -13.66 -11.13
C ASP A 28 -3.55 -13.41 -12.45
N SER A 29 -2.78 -13.33 -13.53
CA SER A 29 -3.33 -13.09 -14.86
C SER A 29 -4.29 -14.19 -15.31
N ASP A 30 -4.21 -15.38 -14.72
CA ASP A 30 -5.13 -16.49 -15.02
C ASP A 30 -6.32 -16.53 -14.08
N GLY A 31 -6.50 -15.54 -13.21
CA GLY A 31 -7.65 -15.46 -12.31
C GLY A 31 -7.52 -16.24 -11.03
N THR A 32 -6.33 -16.67 -10.67
CA THR A 32 -6.10 -17.40 -9.41
C THR A 32 -5.43 -16.51 -8.38
N ALA A 33 -5.67 -16.80 -7.11
CA ALA A 33 -5.07 -16.08 -6.02
C ALA A 33 -3.65 -16.59 -5.76
N PRO A 34 -2.64 -15.71 -5.70
CA PRO A 34 -1.28 -16.14 -5.39
C PRO A 34 -1.21 -16.72 -3.98
N ASP A 35 -0.33 -17.70 -3.78
CA ASP A 35 -0.04 -18.25 -2.47
C ASP A 35 1.05 -17.38 -1.83
N LEU A 36 0.67 -16.66 -0.78
CA LEU A 36 1.58 -15.76 -0.06
C LEU A 36 2.04 -16.34 1.27
N THR A 37 1.99 -17.65 1.43
CA THR A 37 2.48 -18.31 2.65
C THR A 37 3.96 -17.99 2.86
N GLY A 38 4.31 -17.48 4.05
CA GLY A 38 5.68 -17.13 4.38
C GLY A 38 6.17 -15.80 3.82
N TYR A 39 5.34 -15.11 3.05
CA TYR A 39 5.67 -13.78 2.55
C TYR A 39 5.51 -12.73 3.64
N THR A 40 6.28 -11.67 3.51
CA THR A 40 6.07 -10.42 4.24
C THR A 40 5.84 -9.30 3.23
N ALA A 41 5.32 -8.19 3.72
CA ALA A 41 5.09 -7.02 2.86
C ALA A 41 5.53 -5.76 3.59
N ARG A 42 5.91 -4.77 2.80
CA ARG A 42 6.29 -3.46 3.32
C ARG A 42 5.84 -2.37 2.35
N LEU A 43 5.44 -1.25 2.91
CA LEU A 43 5.04 -0.08 2.15
C LEU A 43 5.62 1.13 2.86
N ASP A 44 6.39 1.92 2.14
CA ASP A 44 6.97 3.15 2.69
C ASP A 44 6.42 4.33 1.89
N ILE A 45 5.84 5.29 2.59
CA ILE A 45 5.42 6.56 1.99
C ILE A 45 6.58 7.52 2.15
N ARG A 46 7.05 8.07 1.03
CA ARG A 46 8.20 8.97 1.01
C ARG A 46 7.84 10.26 0.30
N ALA A 47 8.57 11.33 0.60
CA ALA A 47 8.40 12.59 -0.10
C ALA A 47 8.69 12.39 -1.59
N ASN A 48 7.84 12.99 -2.43
CA ASN A 48 8.06 12.98 -3.87
C ASN A 48 9.07 14.09 -4.21
N THR A 49 10.31 13.66 -4.41
CA THR A 49 11.38 14.61 -4.75
C THR A 49 11.97 14.19 -6.09
N ASP A 50 11.48 14.79 -7.16
CA ASP A 50 12.01 14.54 -8.50
C ASP A 50 13.50 14.83 -8.58
N THR A 51 13.95 15.74 -7.74
CA THR A 51 15.30 16.24 -7.80
C THR A 51 16.22 15.71 -6.71
N ALA A 52 15.68 14.94 -5.78
CA ALA A 52 16.47 14.48 -4.64
C ALA A 52 16.12 13.05 -4.26
N PRO A 53 16.42 12.08 -5.13
CA PRO A 53 16.16 10.68 -4.79
C PRO A 53 16.91 10.24 -3.54
N ALA A 54 17.94 10.95 -3.15
CA ALA A 54 18.66 10.65 -1.91
C ALA A 54 17.80 10.92 -0.68
N ALA A 55 16.84 11.82 -0.78
CA ALA A 55 15.88 12.03 0.32
C ALA A 55 14.95 10.82 0.49
N ALA A 56 15.02 9.88 -0.41
CA ALA A 56 14.27 8.64 -0.30
C ALA A 56 14.60 7.83 0.94
N GLY A 57 15.64 8.21 1.69
CA GLY A 57 15.90 7.59 2.97
C GLY A 57 14.87 7.89 4.04
N THR A 58 14.11 8.97 3.91
CA THR A 58 13.17 9.40 4.95
C THR A 58 11.76 8.96 4.60
N SER A 59 11.22 8.05 5.40
CA SER A 59 9.82 7.63 5.29
C SER A 59 8.94 8.56 6.12
N ILE A 60 7.78 8.91 5.56
CA ILE A 60 6.79 9.70 6.27
C ILE A 60 5.90 8.79 7.11
N LEU A 61 5.54 7.63 6.54
CA LEU A 61 4.76 6.60 7.22
C LEU A 61 5.14 5.27 6.60
N GLU A 62 5.27 4.25 7.44
CA GLU A 62 5.62 2.90 7.00
C GLU A 62 4.52 1.93 7.42
N PHE A 63 4.28 0.93 6.57
CA PHE A 63 3.39 -0.17 6.88
C PHE A 63 4.19 -1.47 6.79
N ARG A 64 3.87 -2.41 7.68
CA ARG A 64 4.58 -3.71 7.74
C ARG A 64 3.59 -4.82 8.08
N THR A 65 3.92 -6.04 7.69
CA THR A 65 3.15 -7.22 8.12
C THR A 65 3.35 -7.52 9.60
N SER A 66 4.47 -7.10 10.16
CA SER A 66 4.73 -7.19 11.61
C SER A 66 5.15 -5.80 12.08
N PRO A 67 4.18 -4.90 12.28
CA PRO A 67 4.51 -3.50 12.54
C PRO A 67 4.99 -3.26 13.96
N SER A 68 5.82 -2.24 14.12
CA SER A 68 6.10 -1.63 15.40
C SER A 68 4.99 -0.61 15.72
N GLY A 69 5.06 0.02 16.91
CA GLY A 69 4.00 0.93 17.35
C GLY A 69 3.80 2.18 16.50
N SER A 70 4.80 2.56 15.71
CA SER A 70 4.73 3.75 14.86
C SER A 70 4.45 3.40 13.39
N GLN A 71 4.11 2.17 13.10
CA GLN A 71 3.88 1.70 11.73
C GLN A 71 2.44 1.24 11.55
N GLY A 72 1.94 1.41 10.33
CA GLY A 72 0.68 0.81 9.92
C GLY A 72 0.83 -0.68 9.67
N THR A 73 -0.29 -1.37 9.51
CA THR A 73 -0.33 -2.82 9.37
C THR A 73 -0.68 -3.21 7.94
N ILE A 74 0.04 -4.18 7.41
CA ILE A 74 -0.33 -4.89 6.18
C ILE A 74 -0.77 -6.28 6.59
N THR A 75 -1.97 -6.69 6.16
CA THR A 75 -2.46 -8.04 6.38
C THR A 75 -2.54 -8.76 5.05
N LEU A 76 -1.80 -9.86 4.95
CA LEU A 76 -1.88 -10.76 3.80
C LEU A 76 -2.95 -11.79 4.14
N GLY A 77 -4.16 -11.52 3.66
CA GLY A 77 -5.35 -12.22 4.13
C GLY A 77 -5.74 -13.44 3.34
N SER A 78 -6.99 -13.84 3.51
CA SER A 78 -7.59 -14.98 2.84
C SER A 78 -7.93 -14.65 1.39
N THR A 79 -8.50 -15.64 0.70
CA THR A 79 -8.95 -15.44 -0.67
C THR A 79 -10.44 -15.16 -0.72
N GLU A 80 -10.88 -14.44 -1.74
CA GLU A 80 -12.29 -14.20 -2.03
C GLU A 80 -12.53 -14.28 -3.53
N THR A 81 -13.75 -14.65 -3.90
CA THR A 81 -14.18 -14.56 -5.28
C THR A 81 -14.59 -13.11 -5.57
N VAL A 82 -14.02 -12.55 -6.62
CA VAL A 82 -14.32 -11.17 -7.02
C VAL A 82 -14.88 -11.17 -8.45
N THR A 83 -15.71 -10.18 -8.76
CA THR A 83 -16.26 -10.00 -10.08
C THR A 83 -15.46 -8.94 -10.81
N LEU A 84 -14.96 -9.30 -11.99
CA LEU A 84 -14.18 -8.40 -12.83
C LEU A 84 -15.10 -7.49 -13.65
N THR A 85 -14.51 -6.47 -14.28
CA THR A 85 -15.28 -5.48 -15.04
C THR A 85 -15.99 -6.07 -16.23
N ASP A 86 -15.50 -7.20 -16.77
CA ASP A 86 -16.14 -7.89 -17.89
C ASP A 86 -17.23 -8.86 -17.46
N GLY A 87 -17.54 -8.92 -16.17
CA GLY A 87 -18.57 -9.82 -15.63
C GLY A 87 -18.07 -11.20 -15.26
N SER A 88 -16.83 -11.54 -15.60
CA SER A 88 -16.24 -12.82 -15.18
C SER A 88 -15.82 -12.75 -13.72
N THR A 89 -15.49 -13.91 -13.15
CA THR A 89 -15.04 -13.99 -11.76
C THR A 89 -13.61 -14.45 -11.71
N ALA A 90 -12.94 -14.06 -10.61
CA ALA A 90 -11.59 -14.49 -10.29
C ALA A 90 -11.49 -14.72 -8.81
N THR A 91 -10.46 -15.44 -8.38
CA THR A 91 -10.17 -15.58 -6.95
C THR A 91 -9.01 -14.64 -6.61
N ALA A 92 -9.21 -13.81 -5.63
CA ALA A 92 -8.22 -12.81 -5.22
C ALA A 92 -7.71 -13.08 -3.83
N ARG A 93 -6.44 -12.79 -3.60
CA ARG A 93 -5.84 -12.70 -2.28
C ARG A 93 -6.08 -11.30 -1.75
N ILE A 94 -6.67 -11.21 -0.57
CA ILE A 94 -6.97 -9.90 0.02
C ILE A 94 -5.72 -9.39 0.72
N VAL A 95 -5.33 -8.17 0.39
CA VAL A 95 -4.22 -7.47 1.04
C VAL A 95 -4.80 -6.20 1.63
N ASP A 96 -4.73 -6.07 2.95
CA ASP A 96 -5.29 -4.93 3.65
C ASP A 96 -4.20 -4.00 4.15
N LEU A 97 -4.39 -2.70 3.96
CA LEU A 97 -3.55 -1.65 4.53
C LEU A 97 -4.37 -0.92 5.58
N ASP A 98 -3.80 -0.74 6.76
CA ASP A 98 -4.51 -0.13 7.89
C ASP A 98 -3.55 0.73 8.70
N ALA A 99 -3.93 1.98 8.93
CA ALA A 99 -3.19 2.87 9.83
C ALA A 99 -4.20 3.55 10.76
N SER A 100 -3.88 3.58 12.05
CA SER A 100 -4.76 4.17 13.05
C SER A 100 -4.86 5.68 12.89
N ALA A 101 -5.91 6.25 13.47
CA ALA A 101 -6.09 7.70 13.50
C ALA A 101 -4.92 8.40 14.21
N THR A 102 -4.33 7.74 15.21
CA THR A 102 -3.16 8.28 15.91
C THR A 102 -1.96 8.41 14.97
N LEU A 103 -1.74 7.41 14.12
CA LEU A 103 -0.64 7.45 13.16
C LEU A 103 -0.85 8.54 12.11
N THR A 104 -2.06 8.66 11.58
CA THR A 104 -2.33 9.66 10.54
C THR A 104 -2.33 11.08 11.12
N ALA A 105 -2.67 11.25 12.39
CA ALA A 105 -2.66 12.57 13.04
C ALA A 105 -1.26 13.20 13.07
N ALA A 106 -0.22 12.39 13.00
CA ALA A 106 1.17 12.88 13.00
C ALA A 106 1.63 13.31 11.60
N LEU A 107 0.83 13.10 10.57
CA LEU A 107 1.22 13.41 9.20
C LEU A 107 1.00 14.89 8.88
N THR A 108 1.85 15.43 8.01
CA THR A 108 1.70 16.79 7.52
C THR A 108 0.92 16.75 6.21
N PRO A 109 -0.18 17.53 6.08
CA PRO A 109 -0.94 17.56 4.83
C PRO A 109 -0.07 17.99 3.66
N THR A 110 -0.35 17.40 2.49
CA THR A 110 0.31 17.82 1.25
C THR A 110 -0.27 19.16 0.81
N THR A 111 0.61 20.02 0.29
CA THR A 111 0.22 21.35 -0.16
C THR A 111 0.91 21.66 -1.48
N GLY A 112 0.29 22.54 -2.28
CA GLY A 112 0.91 23.06 -3.48
C GLY A 112 1.26 22.02 -4.53
N GLY A 113 0.54 20.91 -4.56
CA GLY A 113 0.82 19.83 -5.51
C GLY A 113 1.99 18.94 -5.11
N ALA A 114 2.55 19.14 -3.93
CA ALA A 114 3.65 18.31 -3.44
C ALA A 114 3.08 17.01 -2.89
N GLU A 115 2.94 16.04 -3.75
CA GLU A 115 2.44 14.72 -3.36
C GLU A 115 3.59 13.82 -2.91
N HIS A 116 3.24 12.81 -2.14
CA HIS A 116 4.21 11.79 -1.75
C HIS A 116 4.07 10.59 -2.68
N VAL A 117 5.01 9.67 -2.57
CA VAL A 117 5.01 8.44 -3.38
C VAL A 117 5.13 7.24 -2.47
N TYR A 118 4.71 6.09 -2.96
CA TYR A 118 4.88 4.83 -2.25
C TYR A 118 5.09 3.68 -3.21
N ASP A 119 5.71 2.63 -2.70
CA ASP A 119 5.73 1.30 -3.31
C ASP A 119 5.26 0.31 -2.26
N LEU A 120 4.41 -0.62 -2.68
CA LEU A 120 4.04 -1.77 -1.85
C LEU A 120 4.80 -2.97 -2.37
N GLU A 121 5.67 -3.52 -1.54
CA GLU A 121 6.55 -4.62 -1.91
C GLU A 121 6.18 -5.88 -1.15
N LEU A 122 6.20 -7.00 -1.87
CA LEU A 122 6.11 -8.33 -1.27
C LEU A 122 7.51 -8.92 -1.22
N VAL A 123 7.86 -9.53 -0.10
CA VAL A 123 9.14 -10.20 0.09
C VAL A 123 8.88 -11.67 0.31
N SER A 124 9.39 -12.51 -0.59
CA SER A 124 9.20 -13.95 -0.51
C SER A 124 10.02 -14.55 0.64
N PRO A 125 9.70 -15.78 1.07
CA PRO A 125 10.52 -16.46 2.07
C PRO A 125 12.00 -16.56 1.71
N GLY A 126 12.31 -16.60 0.42
CA GLY A 126 13.69 -16.64 -0.06
C GLY A 126 14.35 -15.29 -0.20
N GLY A 127 13.62 -14.19 0.09
CA GLY A 127 14.17 -12.85 0.03
C GLY A 127 13.95 -12.12 -1.29
N ALA A 128 13.26 -12.71 -2.25
CA ALA A 128 12.96 -12.03 -3.52
C ALA A 128 11.92 -10.92 -3.27
N VAL A 129 12.13 -9.77 -3.89
CA VAL A 129 11.28 -8.59 -3.70
C VAL A 129 10.53 -8.30 -4.99
N ASP A 130 9.21 -8.21 -4.90
CA ASP A 130 8.36 -7.81 -6.02
C ASP A 130 7.54 -6.59 -5.63
N VAL A 131 7.43 -5.62 -6.54
CA VAL A 131 6.56 -4.46 -6.34
C VAL A 131 5.15 -4.86 -6.76
N LEU A 132 4.22 -4.86 -5.80
CA LEU A 132 2.83 -5.21 -6.05
C LEU A 132 2.09 -4.04 -6.70
N THR A 133 2.24 -2.86 -6.13
CA THR A 133 1.64 -1.64 -6.66
C THR A 133 2.42 -0.44 -6.18
N SER A 134 2.23 0.69 -6.86
CA SER A 134 2.87 1.94 -6.51
C SER A 134 1.95 3.09 -6.90
N GLY A 135 2.27 4.30 -6.47
CA GLY A 135 1.48 5.45 -6.84
C GLY A 135 1.81 6.68 -6.02
N LEU A 136 0.94 7.66 -6.14
CA LEU A 136 1.03 8.91 -5.41
C LEU A 136 0.22 8.82 -4.13
N VAL A 137 0.62 9.58 -3.13
CA VAL A 137 -0.08 9.67 -1.86
C VAL A 137 -0.40 11.13 -1.58
N THR A 138 -1.68 11.40 -1.36
CA THR A 138 -2.15 12.71 -0.93
C THR A 138 -2.55 12.60 0.54
N ILE A 139 -2.09 13.54 1.35
CA ILE A 139 -2.46 13.65 2.75
C ILE A 139 -3.35 14.87 2.90
N ARG A 140 -4.59 14.64 3.28
CA ARG A 140 -5.56 15.72 3.44
C ARG A 140 -5.62 16.20 4.87
N ALA A 141 -5.86 17.50 5.02
CA ALA A 141 -6.04 18.10 6.33
C ALA A 141 -7.31 17.57 6.98
N GLU A 142 -7.31 17.57 8.30
CA GLU A 142 -8.49 17.24 9.08
C GLU A 142 -9.55 18.31 8.88
N VAL A 143 -10.77 17.90 8.56
CA VAL A 143 -11.85 18.82 8.26
C VAL A 143 -12.76 19.00 9.47
N THR A 144 -12.95 17.94 10.24
CA THR A 144 -13.84 17.95 11.40
C THR A 144 -13.06 18.16 12.68
N ARG A 145 -13.58 19.00 13.54
CA ARG A 145 -13.01 19.28 14.85
C ARG A 145 -13.87 18.66 15.94
#